data_ca9b820386aaed0e61cfcc280d52cf05
#
_entry.id   ca9b820386aaed0e61cfcc280d52cf05
#
_cell.length_a   1.000
_cell.length_b   1.000
_cell.length_c   1.000
_cell.angle_alpha   90.00
_cell.angle_beta   90.00
_cell.angle_gamma   90.00
#
_symmetry.space_group_name_H-M   'P 1'
#
loop_
_entity.id
_entity.type
_entity.pdbx_description
1 polymer ?
#
loop_
_entity_poly.entity_id
_entity_poly.type
_entity_poly.pdbx_seq_one_letter_code
_entity_poly.pdbx_strand_id
1 'polypeptide(L)'
;MRAKWAQRMMAAMAIAGTFMGAGQAADFVAGFDDLPLMTALSEIPEAAVTFDTAAGRIVIAVAEGRADRAVVIAYYSRVLPQFGWRRTPAESGRFDREGERLVLDFPTTDGGLTVVRFTLTPQP
;
A
#
# COMPACT_ATOMS: atom_id res chain seq x y z
N MET A 1 24.45 -45.21 27.57
CA MET A 1 23.35 -45.05 27.40
C MET A 1 22.82 -43.78 27.74
N ARG A 2 23.40 -43.12 28.40
CA ARG A 2 22.88 -41.99 28.76
C ARG A 2 23.15 -40.99 27.79
N ALA A 3 23.86 -41.07 26.84
CA ALA A 3 24.19 -40.11 25.91
C ALA A 3 23.09 -39.70 25.07
N LYS A 4 22.17 -40.51 24.92
CA LYS A 4 21.21 -40.20 24.07
C LYS A 4 20.43 -39.05 24.42
N TRP A 5 20.38 -38.65 25.56
CA TRP A 5 19.50 -37.59 25.79
C TRP A 5 20.07 -36.33 25.40
N ALA A 6 21.23 -36.20 25.09
CA ALA A 6 21.77 -34.98 24.80
C ALA A 6 21.23 -34.43 23.55
N GLN A 7 21.08 -35.26 22.63
CA GLN A 7 20.70 -34.72 21.43
C GLN A 7 19.43 -34.20 21.33
N ARG A 8 18.60 -34.52 22.12
CA ARG A 8 17.34 -34.07 21.86
C ARG A 8 17.20 -32.65 21.95
N MET A 9 17.97 -31.98 22.57
CA MET A 9 17.61 -30.71 22.75
C MET A 9 17.95 -29.81 21.65
N MET A 10 18.86 -30.05 20.86
CA MET A 10 19.12 -29.17 19.89
C MET A 10 18.10 -28.94 18.91
N ALA A 11 17.23 -29.70 18.79
CA ALA A 11 16.24 -29.54 17.79
C ALA A 11 15.48 -28.28 17.95
N ALA A 12 15.32 -27.87 19.06
CA ALA A 12 14.49 -26.78 19.23
C ALA A 12 14.86 -25.52 18.61
N MET A 13 16.06 -25.18 18.55
CA MET A 13 16.27 -23.96 18.12
C MET A 13 16.09 -23.73 16.74
N ALA A 14 16.03 -24.63 16.01
CA ALA A 14 15.86 -24.44 14.63
C ALA A 14 14.67 -23.62 14.30
N ILE A 15 13.64 -23.83 14.94
CA ILE A 15 12.48 -23.16 14.63
C ILE A 15 12.57 -21.72 14.66
N ALA A 16 13.25 -21.20 15.52
CA ALA A 16 13.24 -19.83 15.63
C ALA A 16 13.60 -19.14 14.40
N GLY A 17 14.52 -19.57 13.76
CA GLY A 17 14.88 -18.83 12.67
C GLY A 17 13.91 -18.67 11.65
N THR A 18 13.19 -19.62 11.36
CA THR A 18 12.34 -19.51 10.31
C THR A 18 11.48 -18.43 10.41
N PHE A 19 11.04 -18.13 11.51
CA PHE A 19 10.08 -17.31 11.63
C PHE A 19 10.31 -16.00 11.16
N MET A 20 11.41 -15.58 10.98
CA MET A 20 11.53 -14.36 10.63
C MET A 20 11.17 -14.12 9.29
N GLY A 21 11.02 -15.06 8.55
CA GLY A 21 10.63 -14.80 7.25
C GLY A 21 9.47 -13.95 7.23
N ALA A 22 8.84 -13.94 8.21
CA ALA A 22 7.70 -13.24 8.19
C ALA A 22 7.90 -11.87 7.96
N GLY A 23 9.02 -11.48 7.91
CA GLY A 23 9.15 -10.16 7.74
C GLY A 23 8.58 -9.54 6.58
N GLN A 24 7.79 -10.19 5.80
CA GLN A 24 7.29 -9.51 4.77
C GLN A 24 6.48 -8.39 5.19
N ALA A 25 6.95 -7.28 5.51
CA ALA A 25 6.17 -6.17 5.84
C ALA A 25 5.49 -5.65 4.61
N ALA A 26 4.40 -5.04 4.74
CA ALA A 26 3.69 -4.52 3.62
C ALA A 26 4.47 -3.40 2.98
N ASP A 27 4.41 -3.31 1.70
CA ASP A 27 5.02 -2.21 1.00
C ASP A 27 4.10 -1.01 1.04
N PHE A 28 4.69 0.16 1.05
CA PHE A 28 3.93 1.39 0.99
C PHE A 28 4.30 2.15 -0.27
N VAL A 29 3.36 2.95 -0.74
CA VAL A 29 3.58 3.73 -1.95
C VAL A 29 4.54 4.87 -1.64
N ALA A 30 5.52 5.09 -2.52
CA ALA A 30 6.54 6.09 -2.28
C ALA A 30 5.96 7.49 -2.17
N GLY A 31 6.45 8.26 -1.24
CA GLY A 31 5.94 9.60 -1.00
C GLY A 31 4.81 9.66 0.00
N PHE A 32 4.27 8.50 0.38
CA PHE A 32 3.19 8.44 1.35
C PHE A 32 3.67 7.63 2.54
N ASP A 33 3.42 8.11 3.73
CA ASP A 33 3.83 7.39 4.92
C ASP A 33 2.91 6.26 5.24
N ASP A 34 1.69 6.35 4.81
CA ASP A 34 0.66 5.43 5.23
C ASP A 34 -0.29 5.03 4.11
N LEU A 35 0.20 4.88 2.92
CA LEU A 35 -0.61 4.36 1.81
C LEU A 35 -0.05 3.01 1.40
N PRO A 36 -0.66 1.92 1.81
CA PRO A 36 -0.13 0.61 1.46
C PRO A 36 -0.28 0.32 -0.03
N LEU A 37 0.67 -0.38 -0.58
CA LEU A 37 0.60 -0.78 -1.97
C LEU A 37 -0.10 -2.12 -2.05
N MET A 38 -1.22 -2.18 -2.76
CA MET A 38 -1.98 -3.40 -2.92
C MET A 38 -1.09 -4.46 -3.57
N THR A 39 -1.14 -5.68 -3.07
CA THR A 39 -0.23 -6.73 -3.53
C THR A 39 -0.25 -6.96 -5.02
N ALA A 40 -1.37 -6.84 -5.66
CA ALA A 40 -1.47 -7.05 -7.10
C ALA A 40 -0.89 -5.90 -7.92
N LEU A 41 -0.47 -4.82 -7.29
CA LEU A 41 0.04 -3.66 -8.00
C LEU A 41 1.54 -3.53 -7.83
N SER A 42 2.19 -2.96 -8.82
CA SER A 42 3.59 -2.62 -8.76
C SER A 42 3.73 -1.15 -9.04
N GLU A 43 4.50 -0.46 -8.25
CA GLU A 43 4.65 0.97 -8.41
C GLU A 43 5.51 1.31 -9.62
N ILE A 44 5.23 2.42 -10.29
CA ILE A 44 6.02 2.92 -11.39
C ILE A 44 6.77 4.13 -10.87
N PRO A 45 7.98 3.96 -10.38
CA PRO A 45 8.71 5.05 -9.70
C PRO A 45 8.96 6.26 -10.57
N GLU A 46 9.13 6.04 -11.86
CA GLU A 46 9.41 7.15 -12.75
C GLU A 46 8.26 8.12 -12.87
N ALA A 47 7.06 7.70 -12.50
CA ALA A 47 5.91 8.57 -12.60
C ALA A 47 5.61 9.29 -11.28
N ALA A 48 6.43 9.10 -10.27
CA ALA A 48 6.19 9.72 -8.97
C ALA A 48 6.64 11.18 -8.97
N VAL A 49 5.83 12.04 -8.36
CA VAL A 49 6.15 13.46 -8.26
C VAL A 49 5.77 13.93 -6.87
N THR A 50 6.64 14.70 -6.24
CA THR A 50 6.33 15.30 -4.95
C THR A 50 6.82 16.71 -4.95
N PHE A 51 5.97 17.66 -4.59
CA PHE A 51 6.43 19.02 -4.45
C PHE A 51 5.57 19.77 -3.44
N ASP A 52 6.14 20.81 -2.86
CA ASP A 52 5.49 21.59 -1.84
C ASP A 52 4.90 22.84 -2.41
N THR A 53 3.74 23.26 -1.91
CA THR A 53 3.13 24.51 -2.27
C THR A 53 2.85 25.29 -1.00
N ALA A 54 2.41 26.52 -1.13
CA ALA A 54 2.06 27.32 0.02
C ALA A 54 0.92 26.70 0.80
N ALA A 55 0.05 25.95 0.15
CA ALA A 55 -1.08 25.35 0.81
C ALA A 55 -0.77 23.97 1.41
N GLY A 56 0.35 23.38 1.04
CA GLY A 56 0.72 22.06 1.52
C GLY A 56 1.39 21.27 0.41
N ARG A 57 1.59 20.00 0.64
CA ARG A 57 2.32 19.18 -0.31
C ARG A 57 1.40 18.53 -1.32
N ILE A 58 1.94 18.27 -2.49
CA ILE A 58 1.24 17.51 -3.51
C ILE A 58 2.09 16.30 -3.83
N VAL A 59 1.48 15.12 -3.78
CA VAL A 59 2.20 13.88 -4.07
C VAL A 59 1.41 13.10 -5.11
N ILE A 60 2.09 12.65 -6.14
CA ILE A 60 1.48 11.83 -7.16
C ILE A 60 2.29 10.56 -7.26
N ALA A 61 1.61 9.43 -7.25
CA ALA A 61 2.25 8.13 -7.45
C ALA A 61 1.40 7.31 -8.39
N VAL A 62 2.01 6.41 -9.10
CA VAL A 62 1.31 5.59 -10.09
C VAL A 62 1.72 4.14 -9.89
N ALA A 63 0.78 3.24 -10.00
CA ALA A 63 1.04 1.81 -9.90
C ALA A 63 0.22 1.09 -10.97
N GLU A 64 0.61 -0.11 -11.31
CA GLU A 64 -0.10 -0.87 -12.31
C GLU A 64 -0.16 -2.34 -11.93
N GLY A 65 -1.13 -3.05 -12.43
CA GLY A 65 -1.24 -4.47 -12.15
C GLY A 65 -2.48 -5.07 -12.78
N ARG A 66 -2.60 -6.38 -12.64
CA ARG A 66 -3.73 -7.06 -13.22
C ARG A 66 -4.82 -7.21 -12.18
N ALA A 67 -5.48 -6.16 -11.90
CA ALA A 67 -6.60 -6.14 -10.98
C ALA A 67 -7.64 -5.19 -11.54
N ASP A 68 -8.90 -5.54 -11.45
CA ASP A 68 -9.94 -4.66 -11.96
C ASP A 68 -10.01 -3.41 -11.14
N ARG A 69 -10.40 -2.29 -11.80
CA ARG A 69 -10.58 -1.06 -11.09
C ARG A 69 -11.46 -1.24 -9.87
N ALA A 70 -12.55 -1.99 -10.00
CA ALA A 70 -13.46 -2.17 -8.88
C ALA A 70 -12.79 -2.88 -7.71
N VAL A 71 -11.89 -3.78 -7.99
CA VAL A 71 -11.16 -4.50 -6.96
C VAL A 71 -10.18 -3.56 -6.26
N VAL A 72 -9.53 -2.70 -7.02
CA VAL A 72 -8.59 -1.73 -6.45
C VAL A 72 -9.36 -0.75 -5.55
N ILE A 73 -10.48 -0.22 -6.02
CA ILE A 73 -11.27 0.71 -5.24
C ILE A 73 -11.77 0.03 -3.97
N ALA A 74 -12.20 -1.22 -4.07
CA ALA A 74 -12.70 -1.93 -2.90
C ALA A 74 -11.60 -2.14 -1.86
N TYR A 75 -10.40 -2.46 -2.32
CA TYR A 75 -9.29 -2.65 -1.42
C TYR A 75 -9.00 -1.37 -0.65
N TYR A 76 -8.84 -0.26 -1.37
CA TYR A 76 -8.49 1.00 -0.71
C TYR A 76 -9.65 1.56 0.11
N SER A 77 -10.90 1.28 -0.27
CA SER A 77 -12.04 1.70 0.54
C SER A 77 -12.08 0.96 1.87
N ARG A 78 -11.48 -0.25 1.92
CA ARG A 78 -11.46 -0.99 3.14
C ARG A 78 -10.23 -0.65 3.99
N VAL A 79 -9.12 -0.39 3.36
CA VAL A 79 -7.87 -0.21 4.06
C VAL A 79 -7.63 1.22 4.53
N LEU A 80 -7.95 2.20 3.71
CA LEU A 80 -7.64 3.58 4.03
C LEU A 80 -8.32 4.12 5.30
N PRO A 81 -9.54 3.70 5.62
CA PRO A 81 -10.11 4.17 6.88
C PRO A 81 -9.30 3.77 8.11
N GLN A 82 -8.51 2.71 8.01
CA GLN A 82 -7.68 2.30 9.12
C GLN A 82 -6.55 3.27 9.37
N PHE A 83 -6.27 4.15 8.41
CA PHE A 83 -5.26 5.17 8.55
C PHE A 83 -5.88 6.56 8.69
N GLY A 84 -7.15 6.63 9.00
CA GLY A 84 -7.81 7.91 9.25
C GLY A 84 -8.44 8.57 8.06
N TRP A 85 -8.40 7.95 6.90
CA TRP A 85 -9.01 8.54 5.71
C TRP A 85 -10.50 8.27 5.72
N ARG A 86 -11.29 9.25 5.29
CA ARG A 86 -12.73 9.05 5.21
C ARG A 86 -13.16 9.07 3.76
N ARG A 87 -13.87 8.05 3.34
CA ARG A 87 -14.30 7.93 1.97
C ARG A 87 -15.43 8.90 1.70
N THR A 88 -15.41 9.56 0.55
CA THR A 88 -16.49 10.44 0.13
C THR A 88 -17.58 9.59 -0.50
N PRO A 89 -18.77 9.54 0.08
CA PRO A 89 -19.80 8.64 -0.42
C PRO A 89 -20.21 8.88 -1.85
N ALA A 90 -20.19 10.10 -2.28
CA ALA A 90 -20.66 10.42 -3.61
C ALA A 90 -19.64 10.18 -4.71
N GLU A 91 -18.37 9.99 -4.36
CA GLU A 91 -17.35 9.81 -5.36
C GLU A 91 -16.45 8.65 -5.01
N SER A 92 -16.45 7.64 -5.86
CA SER A 92 -15.62 6.50 -5.66
C SER A 92 -14.17 6.91 -5.83
N GLY A 93 -13.31 6.42 -4.97
CA GLY A 93 -11.87 6.72 -5.08
C GLY A 93 -11.44 8.03 -4.49
N ARG A 94 -12.30 8.70 -3.74
CA ARG A 94 -11.92 9.96 -3.14
C ARG A 94 -11.99 9.87 -1.63
N PHE A 95 -10.93 10.30 -0.96
CA PHE A 95 -10.82 10.21 0.50
C PHE A 95 -10.29 11.52 1.06
N ASP A 96 -10.77 11.90 2.22
CA ASP A 96 -10.34 13.13 2.87
C ASP A 96 -9.81 12.84 4.26
N ARG A 97 -8.79 13.57 4.70
CA ARG A 97 -8.24 13.44 6.03
C ARG A 97 -7.49 14.69 6.41
N GLU A 98 -7.89 15.30 7.50
CA GLU A 98 -7.12 16.41 8.09
C GLU A 98 -6.47 17.38 7.13
N GLY A 99 -7.22 18.04 6.35
CA GLY A 99 -6.68 19.04 5.45
C GLY A 99 -6.09 18.50 4.16
N GLU A 100 -6.23 17.22 3.93
CA GLU A 100 -5.69 16.61 2.71
C GLU A 100 -6.75 15.79 2.00
N ARG A 101 -6.60 15.66 0.69
CA ARG A 101 -7.47 14.84 -0.13
C ARG A 101 -6.64 13.86 -0.94
N LEU A 102 -7.05 12.62 -0.94
CA LEU A 102 -6.41 11.58 -1.74
C LEU A 102 -7.42 11.11 -2.78
N VAL A 103 -7.01 11.12 -4.03
CA VAL A 103 -7.87 10.68 -5.12
C VAL A 103 -7.18 9.55 -5.87
N LEU A 104 -7.92 8.49 -6.11
CA LEU A 104 -7.45 7.40 -6.95
C LEU A 104 -8.18 7.51 -8.27
N ASP A 105 -7.44 7.61 -9.37
CA ASP A 105 -8.07 7.57 -10.67
C ASP A 105 -7.33 6.58 -11.55
N PHE A 106 -7.92 6.24 -12.65
CA PHE A 106 -7.43 5.14 -13.50
C PHE A 106 -7.26 5.65 -14.91
N PRO A 107 -6.14 6.29 -15.21
CA PRO A 107 -5.94 6.95 -16.50
C PRO A 107 -6.02 6.02 -17.69
N THR A 108 -5.53 4.78 -17.55
CA THR A 108 -5.60 3.87 -18.67
C THR A 108 -5.81 2.46 -18.18
N THR A 109 -6.40 1.62 -19.04
CA THR A 109 -6.54 0.22 -18.78
C THR A 109 -6.27 -0.43 -20.10
N ASP A 110 -5.16 -1.11 -20.26
CA ASP A 110 -4.77 -1.59 -21.52
C ASP A 110 -4.29 -3.01 -21.42
N GLY A 111 -4.76 -3.90 -22.23
CA GLY A 111 -4.30 -5.27 -22.24
C GLY A 111 -4.51 -6.00 -20.93
N GLY A 112 -5.54 -5.67 -20.20
CA GLY A 112 -5.80 -6.29 -18.91
C GLY A 112 -5.00 -5.70 -17.79
N LEU A 113 -4.21 -4.67 -18.06
CA LEU A 113 -3.43 -4.03 -17.05
C LEU A 113 -4.14 -2.77 -16.60
N THR A 114 -4.34 -2.63 -15.33
CA THR A 114 -4.97 -1.44 -14.78
C THR A 114 -3.90 -0.52 -14.23
N VAL A 115 -3.97 0.74 -14.58
CA VAL A 115 -3.06 1.74 -14.04
C VAL A 115 -3.86 2.59 -13.06
N VAL A 116 -3.34 2.76 -11.85
CA VAL A 116 -3.98 3.60 -10.85
C VAL A 116 -3.04 4.74 -10.50
N ARG A 117 -3.59 5.95 -10.44
CA ARG A 117 -2.82 7.11 -10.03
C ARG A 117 -3.37 7.59 -8.70
N PHE A 118 -2.48 7.77 -7.74
CA PHE A 118 -2.83 8.28 -6.42
C PHE A 118 -2.40 9.74 -6.37
N THR A 119 -3.30 10.64 -6.07
CA THR A 119 -2.95 12.06 -6.01
C THR A 119 -3.35 12.61 -4.65
N LEU A 120 -2.37 13.12 -3.92
CA LEU A 120 -2.61 13.75 -2.63
C LEU A 120 -2.49 15.25 -2.82
N THR A 121 -3.50 15.98 -2.39
CA THR A 121 -3.46 17.44 -2.48
C THR A 121 -3.94 18.05 -1.17
N PRO A 122 -3.56 19.28 -0.87
CA PRO A 122 -4.11 19.98 0.28
C PRO A 122 -5.57 20.30 0.01
N GLN A 123 -6.37 20.32 1.09
CA GLN A 123 -7.74 20.64 0.96
C GLN A 123 -8.02 21.81 1.87
N PRO A 124 -8.64 22.87 1.40
CA PRO A 124 -8.88 24.06 2.20
C PRO A 124 -9.79 23.80 3.39
#